data_fee2e9b4d29611aa4c2a344f94576cbf
#
_entry.id   fee2e9b4d29611aa4c2a344f94576cbf
#
_cell.length_a   1.000
_cell.length_b   1.000
_cell.length_c   1.000
_cell.angle_alpha   90.00
_cell.angle_beta   90.00
_cell.angle_gamma   90.00
#
_symmetry.space_group_name_H-M   'P 1'
#
loop_
_entity.id
_entity.type
_entity.pdbx_description
1 polymer ?
#
loop_
_entity_poly.entity_id
_entity_poly.type
_entity_poly.pdbx_seq_one_letter_code
_entity_poly.pdbx_strand_id
1 'polypeptide(L)'
;DCLLSRGLGDVYKRQTLVAAGTPEDVRDAAQAFEAKLSAETLEEFLAADAVVIGAPMYNFTVPTQLKAWIDRVAVAGKTFRYTEAGPQGLCGNKKVVLVSTAGGLHAGQPTGAGHEDFLKVFLGFIGITDLEIVRAHGLAYGPEQRSQAIDAAQAQIANELFAAA
;
A
#
# COMPACT_ATOMS: atom_id res chain seq x y z
N ASP A 1 8.90 11.43 28.63
CA ASP A 1 7.70 11.02 27.85
C ASP A 1 8.14 10.24 26.64
N CYS A 2 7.95 8.94 26.74
CA CYS A 2 8.51 7.96 25.79
C CYS A 2 7.86 8.13 24.42
N LEU A 3 8.64 8.41 23.38
CA LEU A 3 8.24 8.36 21.95
C LEU A 3 7.59 7.03 21.54
N LEU A 4 7.72 5.99 22.36
CA LEU A 4 7.12 4.66 22.19
C LEU A 4 5.64 4.60 22.58
N SER A 5 5.14 5.56 23.37
CA SER A 5 3.71 5.60 23.76
C SER A 5 2.81 6.28 22.73
N ARG A 6 3.42 6.99 21.76
CA ARG A 6 2.73 7.54 20.59
C ARG A 6 3.33 6.86 19.37
N GLY A 7 2.76 5.74 18.95
CA GLY A 7 3.21 5.04 17.76
C GLY A 7 3.40 6.03 16.61
N LEU A 8 4.55 6.00 15.93
CA LEU A 8 4.84 6.85 14.77
C LEU A 8 3.71 6.82 13.72
N GLY A 9 3.05 5.67 13.55
CA GLY A 9 1.88 5.54 12.69
C GLY A 9 0.67 6.38 13.12
N ASP A 10 0.49 6.58 14.42
CA ASP A 10 -0.60 7.38 14.98
C ASP A 10 -0.37 8.89 14.77
N VAL A 11 0.89 9.33 14.78
CA VAL A 11 1.25 10.72 14.51
C VAL A 11 0.92 11.10 13.06
N TYR A 12 1.33 10.32 12.07
CA TYR A 12 1.06 10.59 10.66
C TYR A 12 -0.44 10.53 10.35
N LYS A 13 -1.13 9.49 10.80
CA LYS A 13 -2.57 9.36 10.60
C LYS A 13 -3.34 10.51 11.24
N ARG A 14 -2.96 10.90 12.46
CA ARG A 14 -3.58 12.03 13.15
C ARG A 14 -3.36 13.35 12.41
N GLN A 15 -2.14 13.63 11.93
CA GLN A 15 -1.84 14.83 11.14
C GLN A 15 -2.68 14.88 9.86
N THR A 16 -2.76 13.78 9.12
CA THR A 16 -3.57 13.67 7.89
C THR A 16 -5.05 13.88 8.18
N LEU A 17 -5.62 13.26 9.22
CA LEU A 17 -7.02 13.40 9.58
C LEU A 17 -7.35 14.80 10.11
N VAL A 18 -6.46 15.39 10.92
CA VAL A 18 -6.64 16.77 11.41
C VAL A 18 -6.58 17.75 10.24
N ALA A 19 -5.62 17.61 9.33
CA ALA A 19 -5.51 18.47 8.15
C ALA A 19 -6.77 18.35 7.24
N ALA A 20 -7.28 17.14 7.03
CA ALA A 20 -8.48 16.90 6.26
C ALA A 20 -9.75 17.49 6.90
N GLY A 21 -9.85 17.44 8.24
CA GLY A 21 -10.99 17.97 9.01
C GLY A 21 -10.92 19.48 9.31
N THR A 22 -9.78 20.13 9.06
CA THR A 22 -9.61 21.56 9.32
C THR A 22 -10.03 22.35 8.08
N PRO A 23 -10.93 23.36 8.21
CA PRO A 23 -11.29 24.25 7.10
C PRO A 23 -10.05 24.94 6.50
N GLU A 24 -10.08 25.16 5.19
CA GLU A 24 -8.90 25.62 4.43
C GLU A 24 -8.38 27.00 4.92
N ASP A 25 -9.31 27.88 5.25
CA ASP A 25 -9.05 29.26 5.71
C ASP A 25 -8.41 29.36 7.09
N VAL A 26 -8.42 28.28 7.89
CA VAL A 26 -7.83 28.24 9.24
C VAL A 26 -6.69 27.23 9.38
N ARG A 27 -6.25 26.60 8.28
CA ARG A 27 -5.11 25.68 8.28
C ARG A 27 -3.81 26.43 8.53
N ASP A 28 -2.98 25.91 9.41
CA ASP A 28 -1.58 26.32 9.46
C ASP A 28 -0.78 25.76 8.25
N ALA A 29 0.47 26.21 8.09
CA ALA A 29 1.31 25.80 6.96
C ALA A 29 1.56 24.28 6.88
N ALA A 30 1.67 23.60 8.01
CA ALA A 30 1.88 22.17 8.07
C ALA A 30 0.59 21.42 7.69
N GLN A 31 -0.56 21.85 8.17
CA GLN A 31 -1.86 21.31 7.81
C GLN A 31 -2.19 21.54 6.33
N ALA A 32 -1.88 22.70 5.78
CA ALA A 32 -2.06 23.00 4.37
C ALA A 32 -1.19 22.08 3.49
N PHE A 33 0.06 21.86 3.87
CA PHE A 33 0.97 20.94 3.18
C PHE A 33 0.45 19.50 3.22
N GLU A 34 0.05 18.98 4.38
CA GLU A 34 -0.48 17.61 4.54
C GLU A 34 -1.80 17.41 3.78
N ALA A 35 -2.68 18.40 3.81
CA ALA A 35 -3.94 18.33 3.07
C ALA A 35 -3.70 18.30 1.55
N LYS A 36 -2.81 19.14 1.05
CA LYS A 36 -2.39 19.16 -0.36
C LYS A 36 -1.79 17.83 -0.78
N LEU A 37 -0.80 17.31 -0.04
CA LEU A 37 -0.15 16.03 -0.33
C LEU A 37 -1.16 14.87 -0.34
N SER A 38 -2.12 14.88 0.58
CA SER A 38 -3.16 13.84 0.65
C SER A 38 -4.12 13.93 -0.55
N ALA A 39 -4.51 15.14 -0.95
CA ALA A 39 -5.37 15.35 -2.12
C ALA A 39 -4.67 14.91 -3.41
N GLU A 40 -3.43 15.34 -3.65
CA GLU A 40 -2.63 14.95 -4.82
C GLU A 40 -2.42 13.44 -4.88
N THR A 41 -2.07 12.79 -3.75
CA THR A 41 -1.89 11.34 -3.68
C THR A 41 -3.19 10.58 -4.03
N LEU A 42 -4.32 11.05 -3.51
CA LEU A 42 -5.62 10.45 -3.79
C LEU A 42 -6.03 10.64 -5.25
N GLU A 43 -5.85 11.83 -5.80
CA GLU A 43 -6.19 12.17 -7.19
C GLU A 43 -5.35 11.33 -8.17
N GLU A 44 -4.04 11.21 -7.94
CA GLU A 44 -3.15 10.37 -8.73
C GLU A 44 -3.61 8.90 -8.71
N PHE A 45 -3.90 8.37 -7.52
CA PHE A 45 -4.42 7.02 -7.38
C PHE A 45 -5.75 6.83 -8.11
N LEU A 46 -6.70 7.77 -7.97
CA LEU A 46 -8.02 7.66 -8.61
C LEU A 46 -7.94 7.77 -10.14
N ALA A 47 -7.01 8.56 -10.68
CA ALA A 47 -6.81 8.74 -12.11
C ALA A 47 -6.11 7.55 -12.79
N ALA A 48 -5.35 6.74 -12.05
CA ALA A 48 -4.61 5.61 -12.61
C ALA A 48 -5.53 4.43 -12.94
N ASP A 49 -5.38 3.83 -14.12
CA ASP A 49 -6.01 2.55 -14.50
C ASP A 49 -5.24 1.35 -13.93
N ALA A 50 -3.93 1.47 -13.85
CA ALA A 50 -3.04 0.47 -13.27
C ALA A 50 -2.10 1.08 -12.24
N VAL A 51 -1.86 0.35 -11.15
CA VAL A 51 -1.00 0.79 -10.04
C VAL A 51 0.06 -0.26 -9.75
N VAL A 52 1.32 0.16 -9.70
CA VAL A 52 2.43 -0.70 -9.29
C VAL A 52 2.87 -0.32 -7.88
N ILE A 53 2.81 -1.26 -6.95
CA ILE A 53 3.16 -1.06 -5.55
C ILE A 53 4.43 -1.81 -5.21
N GLY A 54 5.52 -1.07 -4.93
CA GLY A 54 6.73 -1.64 -4.34
C GLY A 54 6.52 -1.90 -2.84
N ALA A 55 6.57 -3.16 -2.43
CA ALA A 55 6.32 -3.57 -1.05
C ALA A 55 7.46 -4.44 -0.50
N PRO A 56 8.60 -3.83 -0.12
CA PRO A 56 9.61 -4.55 0.62
C PRO A 56 9.11 -4.86 2.04
N MET A 57 9.45 -6.06 2.54
CA MET A 57 9.13 -6.42 3.92
C MET A 57 10.17 -5.86 4.88
N TYR A 58 9.73 -5.07 5.85
CA TYR A 58 10.53 -4.62 6.99
C TYR A 58 9.90 -5.07 8.30
N ASN A 59 10.63 -5.89 9.08
CA ASN A 59 10.14 -6.42 10.35
C ASN A 59 8.72 -7.01 10.24
N PHE A 60 8.53 -7.90 9.24
CA PHE A 60 7.27 -8.63 8.97
C PHE A 60 6.09 -7.77 8.51
N THR A 61 6.31 -6.53 8.13
CA THR A 61 5.25 -5.60 7.68
C THR A 61 5.70 -4.74 6.51
N VAL A 62 4.79 -3.86 6.06
CA VAL A 62 5.05 -2.88 5.01
C VAL A 62 5.88 -1.70 5.52
N PRO A 63 6.63 -0.99 4.65
CA PRO A 63 7.33 0.24 5.01
C PRO A 63 6.37 1.31 5.53
N THR A 64 6.88 2.17 6.43
CA THR A 64 6.11 3.30 6.97
C THR A 64 5.55 4.21 5.87
N GLN A 65 6.31 4.44 4.79
CA GLN A 65 5.89 5.26 3.66
C GLN A 65 4.72 4.63 2.92
N LEU A 66 4.73 3.31 2.70
CA LEU A 66 3.62 2.60 2.08
C LEU A 66 2.38 2.62 2.99
N LYS A 67 2.57 2.46 4.29
CA LYS A 67 1.45 2.61 5.26
C LYS A 67 0.87 4.03 5.24
N ALA A 68 1.70 5.07 5.17
CA ALA A 68 1.26 6.45 5.07
C ALA A 68 0.50 6.72 3.75
N TRP A 69 0.93 6.13 2.63
CA TRP A 69 0.21 6.17 1.36
C TRP A 69 -1.16 5.51 1.48
N ILE A 70 -1.24 4.32 2.06
CA ILE A 70 -2.51 3.62 2.32
C ILE A 70 -3.48 4.50 3.12
N ASP A 71 -2.99 5.18 4.16
CA ASP A 71 -3.82 6.04 5.01
C ASP A 71 -4.34 7.29 4.27
N ARG A 72 -3.63 7.79 3.25
CA ARG A 72 -4.08 8.89 2.38
C ARG A 72 -5.08 8.43 1.33
N VAL A 73 -4.92 7.22 0.82
CA VAL A 73 -5.81 6.64 -0.21
C VAL A 73 -7.13 6.14 0.39
N ALA A 74 -7.14 5.69 1.64
CA ALA A 74 -8.32 5.14 2.32
C ALA A 74 -9.29 6.27 2.72
N VAL A 75 -10.05 6.82 1.77
CA VAL A 75 -10.96 7.95 1.97
C VAL A 75 -12.42 7.55 1.72
N ALA A 76 -13.24 7.68 2.77
CA ALA A 76 -14.66 7.39 2.69
C ALA A 76 -15.38 8.32 1.65
N GLY A 77 -16.25 7.75 0.84
CA GLY A 77 -16.92 8.43 -0.25
C GLY A 77 -16.07 8.59 -1.53
N LYS A 78 -14.80 8.20 -1.51
CA LYS A 78 -13.89 8.24 -2.65
C LYS A 78 -13.39 6.85 -3.05
N THR A 79 -12.73 6.12 -2.16
CA THR A 79 -12.19 4.79 -2.43
C THR A 79 -13.03 3.66 -1.83
N PHE A 80 -13.86 3.97 -0.86
CA PHE A 80 -14.87 3.07 -0.29
C PHE A 80 -16.03 3.86 0.28
N ARG A 81 -17.16 3.19 0.57
CA ARG A 81 -18.30 3.77 1.30
C ARG A 81 -18.92 2.76 2.25
N TYR A 82 -19.59 3.24 3.27
CA TYR A 82 -20.41 2.40 4.14
C TYR A 82 -21.84 2.33 3.59
N THR A 83 -22.41 1.13 3.59
CA THR A 83 -23.80 0.85 3.20
C THR A 83 -24.48 0.06 4.30
N GLU A 84 -25.80 -0.13 4.22
CA GLU A 84 -26.55 -0.99 5.16
C GLU A 84 -26.04 -2.45 5.14
N ALA A 85 -25.50 -2.91 4.01
CA ALA A 85 -24.93 -4.23 3.85
C ALA A 85 -23.45 -4.33 4.29
N GLY A 86 -22.86 -3.22 4.77
CA GLY A 86 -21.47 -3.12 5.16
C GLY A 86 -20.62 -2.24 4.23
N PRO A 87 -19.29 -2.28 4.37
CA PRO A 87 -18.39 -1.49 3.54
C PRO A 87 -18.38 -1.99 2.09
N GLN A 88 -18.37 -1.05 1.15
CA GLN A 88 -18.28 -1.29 -0.28
C GLN A 88 -17.09 -0.53 -0.86
N GLY A 89 -16.16 -1.23 -1.53
CA GLY A 89 -15.05 -0.63 -2.26
C GLY A 89 -15.52 0.02 -3.56
N LEU A 90 -14.85 1.09 -3.96
CA LEU A 90 -15.19 1.89 -5.13
C LEU A 90 -14.10 1.89 -6.22
N CYS A 91 -13.01 1.14 -6.03
CA CYS A 91 -11.84 1.13 -6.93
C CYS A 91 -11.69 -0.19 -7.73
N GLY A 92 -12.78 -0.94 -7.92
CA GLY A 92 -12.75 -2.27 -8.55
C GLY A 92 -12.38 -2.33 -10.03
N ASN A 93 -12.23 -1.17 -10.68
CA ASN A 93 -11.82 -1.07 -12.08
C ASN A 93 -10.30 -0.95 -12.28
N LYS A 94 -9.50 -1.05 -11.22
CA LYS A 94 -8.05 -0.87 -11.27
C LYS A 94 -7.32 -2.21 -11.26
N LYS A 95 -6.30 -2.33 -12.13
CA LYS A 95 -5.31 -3.40 -12.04
C LYS A 95 -4.21 -3.00 -11.06
N VAL A 96 -3.85 -3.89 -10.14
CA VAL A 96 -2.73 -3.65 -9.22
C VAL A 96 -1.66 -4.72 -9.38
N VAL A 97 -0.41 -4.30 -9.52
CA VAL A 97 0.76 -5.17 -9.47
C VAL A 97 1.51 -4.88 -8.18
N LEU A 98 1.57 -5.87 -7.30
CA LEU A 98 2.32 -5.80 -6.05
C LEU A 98 3.69 -6.44 -6.23
N VAL A 99 4.75 -5.65 -6.16
CA VAL A 99 6.14 -6.15 -6.18
C VAL A 99 6.59 -6.39 -4.74
N SER A 100 6.50 -7.63 -4.31
CA SER A 100 6.80 -8.08 -2.94
C SER A 100 8.23 -8.56 -2.84
N THR A 101 9.02 -7.97 -1.94
CA THR A 101 10.40 -8.38 -1.69
C THR A 101 10.64 -8.68 -0.22
N ALA A 102 11.41 -9.74 0.08
CA ALA A 102 11.72 -10.12 1.46
C ALA A 102 13.07 -10.85 1.56
N GLY A 103 13.77 -10.65 2.67
CA GLY A 103 15.00 -11.37 2.98
C GLY A 103 14.79 -12.87 3.19
N GLY A 104 13.69 -13.25 3.83
CA GLY A 104 13.29 -14.65 4.08
C GLY A 104 12.16 -15.11 3.15
N LEU A 105 11.65 -16.33 3.41
CA LEU A 105 10.49 -16.91 2.73
C LEU A 105 9.27 -16.79 3.66
N HIS A 106 8.40 -15.83 3.39
CA HIS A 106 7.28 -15.47 4.26
C HIS A 106 5.90 -15.67 3.63
N ALA A 107 5.82 -15.81 2.30
CA ALA A 107 4.56 -16.01 1.60
C ALA A 107 3.85 -17.30 2.07
N GLY A 108 2.58 -17.18 2.48
CA GLY A 108 1.80 -18.27 3.03
C GLY A 108 2.19 -18.73 4.45
N GLN A 109 3.11 -18.01 5.11
CA GLN A 109 3.49 -18.25 6.50
C GLN A 109 2.83 -17.22 7.43
N PRO A 110 2.65 -17.54 8.73
CA PRO A 110 2.12 -16.56 9.70
C PRO A 110 2.95 -15.27 9.76
N THR A 111 4.24 -15.33 9.47
CA THR A 111 5.14 -14.18 9.39
C THR A 111 4.88 -13.27 8.18
N GLY A 112 4.08 -13.69 7.20
CA GLY A 112 3.63 -12.89 6.06
C GLY A 112 2.35 -12.10 6.30
N ALA A 113 1.63 -12.37 7.40
CA ALA A 113 0.31 -11.79 7.65
C ALA A 113 0.30 -10.24 7.73
N GLY A 114 1.35 -9.64 8.27
CA GLY A 114 1.51 -8.17 8.35
C GLY A 114 1.99 -7.51 7.06
N HIS A 115 2.20 -8.25 6.00
CA HIS A 115 2.78 -7.77 4.73
C HIS A 115 1.82 -8.00 3.55
N GLU A 116 1.94 -9.11 2.81
CA GLU A 116 1.08 -9.35 1.63
C GLU A 116 -0.39 -9.51 2.01
N ASP A 117 -0.69 -10.21 3.10
CA ASP A 117 -2.08 -10.45 3.50
C ASP A 117 -2.74 -9.16 3.99
N PHE A 118 -1.99 -8.31 4.69
CA PHE A 118 -2.44 -6.96 5.02
C PHE A 118 -2.78 -6.13 3.77
N LEU A 119 -1.91 -6.15 2.75
CA LEU A 119 -2.14 -5.43 1.50
C LEU A 119 -3.34 -5.99 0.73
N LYS A 120 -3.51 -7.32 0.68
CA LYS A 120 -4.69 -7.96 0.07
C LYS A 120 -5.99 -7.54 0.77
N VAL A 121 -5.99 -7.50 2.10
CA VAL A 121 -7.15 -7.05 2.90
C VAL A 121 -7.47 -5.60 2.58
N PHE A 122 -6.48 -4.71 2.55
CA PHE A 122 -6.68 -3.30 2.24
C PHE A 122 -7.19 -3.09 0.80
N LEU A 123 -6.52 -3.70 -0.18
CA LEU A 123 -6.89 -3.56 -1.59
C LEU A 123 -8.29 -4.12 -1.85
N GLY A 124 -8.62 -5.27 -1.29
CA GLY A 124 -9.97 -5.85 -1.34
C GLY A 124 -11.02 -4.98 -0.68
N PHE A 125 -10.68 -4.33 0.45
CA PHE A 125 -11.57 -3.38 1.13
C PHE A 125 -11.96 -2.18 0.25
N ILE A 126 -11.02 -1.65 -0.53
CA ILE A 126 -11.32 -0.58 -1.50
C ILE A 126 -11.86 -1.11 -2.85
N GLY A 127 -12.08 -2.42 -2.98
CA GLY A 127 -12.75 -3.06 -4.12
C GLY A 127 -11.82 -3.59 -5.21
N ILE A 128 -10.50 -3.55 -5.02
CA ILE A 128 -9.54 -4.07 -6.00
C ILE A 128 -9.46 -5.59 -5.88
N THR A 129 -9.84 -6.29 -6.95
CA THR A 129 -9.79 -7.75 -7.08
C THR A 129 -8.82 -8.22 -8.16
N ASP A 130 -8.47 -7.35 -9.12
CA ASP A 130 -7.44 -7.59 -10.13
C ASP A 130 -6.07 -7.25 -9.54
N LEU A 131 -5.53 -8.21 -8.75
CA LEU A 131 -4.26 -8.08 -8.03
C LEU A 131 -3.29 -9.16 -8.48
N GLU A 132 -2.18 -8.74 -9.04
CA GLU A 132 -1.07 -9.59 -9.42
C GLU A 132 0.10 -9.41 -8.45
N ILE A 133 0.76 -10.48 -8.02
CA ILE A 133 1.85 -10.41 -7.05
C ILE A 133 3.12 -11.00 -7.65
N VAL A 134 4.09 -10.14 -7.88
CA VAL A 134 5.46 -10.51 -8.28
C VAL A 134 6.32 -10.60 -7.02
N ARG A 135 6.96 -11.75 -6.81
CA ARG A 135 7.75 -12.00 -5.58
C ARG A 135 9.23 -12.20 -5.87
N ALA A 136 10.06 -11.50 -5.11
CA ALA A 136 11.48 -11.82 -4.95
C ALA A 136 11.75 -12.02 -3.46
N HIS A 137 11.59 -13.24 -2.97
CA HIS A 137 11.77 -13.64 -1.57
C HIS A 137 13.01 -14.51 -1.39
N GLY A 138 13.53 -14.57 -0.15
CA GLY A 138 14.78 -15.31 0.14
C GLY A 138 16.04 -14.52 -0.23
N LEU A 139 15.95 -13.20 -0.36
CA LEU A 139 17.07 -12.36 -0.82
C LEU A 139 18.26 -12.31 0.12
N ALA A 140 18.10 -12.75 1.37
CA ALA A 140 19.17 -12.84 2.37
C ALA A 140 19.82 -14.23 2.47
N TYR A 141 19.38 -15.22 1.69
CA TYR A 141 19.89 -16.61 1.76
C TYR A 141 21.15 -16.85 0.92
N GLY A 142 21.81 -15.78 0.48
CA GLY A 142 23.04 -15.83 -0.27
C GLY A 142 22.91 -15.36 -1.72
N PRO A 143 24.05 -15.14 -2.41
CA PRO A 143 24.07 -14.54 -3.75
C PRO A 143 23.32 -15.35 -4.80
N GLU A 144 23.46 -16.66 -4.77
CA GLU A 144 22.81 -17.56 -5.73
C GLU A 144 21.27 -17.53 -5.60
N GLN A 145 20.76 -17.72 -4.37
CA GLN A 145 19.31 -17.64 -4.10
C GLN A 145 18.75 -16.26 -4.44
N ARG A 146 19.50 -15.19 -4.15
CA ARG A 146 19.13 -13.83 -4.51
C ARG A 146 19.00 -13.67 -6.03
N SER A 147 19.98 -14.15 -6.81
CA SER A 147 19.95 -14.08 -8.27
C SER A 147 18.73 -14.83 -8.81
N GLN A 148 18.55 -16.08 -8.39
CA GLN A 148 17.42 -16.91 -8.82
C GLN A 148 16.06 -16.26 -8.52
N ALA A 149 15.89 -15.66 -7.34
CA ALA A 149 14.65 -15.01 -6.96
C ALA A 149 14.37 -13.75 -7.81
N ILE A 150 15.39 -12.97 -8.14
CA ILE A 150 15.28 -11.79 -9.00
C ILE A 150 14.99 -12.21 -10.44
N ASP A 151 15.71 -13.19 -10.98
CA ASP A 151 15.54 -13.69 -12.35
C ASP A 151 14.14 -14.26 -12.55
N ALA A 152 13.63 -15.01 -11.57
CA ALA A 152 12.25 -15.53 -11.57
C ALA A 152 11.19 -14.41 -11.57
N ALA A 153 11.38 -13.37 -10.74
CA ALA A 153 10.49 -12.22 -10.70
C ALA A 153 10.49 -11.44 -12.02
N GLN A 154 11.68 -11.24 -12.62
CA GLN A 154 11.80 -10.59 -13.93
C GLN A 154 11.15 -11.41 -15.04
N ALA A 155 11.30 -12.73 -15.02
CA ALA A 155 10.66 -13.62 -15.98
C ALA A 155 9.12 -13.58 -15.85
N GLN A 156 8.58 -13.54 -14.62
CA GLN A 156 7.15 -13.37 -14.39
C GLN A 156 6.66 -12.05 -14.97
N ILE A 157 7.35 -10.94 -14.72
CA ILE A 157 7.01 -9.62 -15.28
C ILE A 157 6.97 -9.67 -16.81
N ALA A 158 8.00 -10.26 -17.44
CA ALA A 158 8.07 -10.31 -18.90
C ALA A 158 6.97 -11.17 -19.54
N ASN A 159 6.63 -12.29 -18.91
CA ASN A 159 5.70 -13.26 -19.49
C ASN A 159 4.22 -12.98 -19.16
N GLU A 160 3.93 -12.45 -17.99
CA GLU A 160 2.55 -12.31 -17.50
C GLU A 160 2.03 -10.87 -17.62
N LEU A 161 2.89 -9.87 -17.43
CA LEU A 161 2.46 -8.47 -17.43
C LEU A 161 2.54 -7.80 -18.81
N PHE A 162 3.47 -8.22 -19.66
CA PHE A 162 3.66 -7.62 -20.98
C PHE A 162 3.26 -8.51 -22.16
N ALA A 163 2.93 -9.78 -21.95
CA ALA A 163 2.45 -10.66 -23.01
C ALA A 163 0.99 -10.40 -23.44
N ALA A 164 0.26 -9.57 -22.68
CA ALA A 164 -1.15 -9.23 -22.92
C ALA A 164 -1.35 -7.83 -23.54
N ALA A 165 -0.28 -7.18 -24.03
CA ALA A 165 -0.35 -5.85 -24.66
C ALA A 165 -0.36 -5.94 -26.19
#